data_74e63b7a28a3f04eb89f8c46a3f2aa00
#
_entry.id   74e63b7a28a3f04eb89f8c46a3f2aa00
#
_cell.length_a   1.000
_cell.length_b   1.000
_cell.length_c   1.000
_cell.angle_alpha   90.00
_cell.angle_beta   90.00
_cell.angle_gamma   90.00
#
_symmetry.space_group_name_H-M   'P 1'
#
loop_
_entity.id
_entity.type
_entity.pdbx_description
1 polymer ?
#
loop_
_entity_poly.entity_id
_entity_poly.type
_entity_poly.pdbx_seq_one_letter_code
_entity_poly.pdbx_strand_id
1 'polypeptide(L)'
;MRRLLVPLVPLLVLLAVPATGHAYTLGVSDQQASTFTNPLFAPLKFKAARYITPYDVMDSPSDLAAAQAWIGAAQAAHQRVLVAFERSHRAGRERHLPSVAEYKREITKFHQAFPTVKEISVWNEVNRCQSASRVAGQPTCRKEQRLASYFKAVRQVFKSPGTTIVALDVLDEQNVAKTISTIRKFKRFAGSKATILGFHNYSDTNRFSTTRTRRVLGAWRGKVWLTETGGLVKLGRSFPRSTSRAAKALGCMFTLAKSNSRIQRLYVYQFNPAFSASDDFDAGLINPDGSKRPGYAVVQGKKARSCHK
;
A
#
# COMPACT_ATOMS: atom_id res chain seq x y z
N MET A 1 -5.47 -17.93 -78.01
CA MET A 1 -4.85 -17.10 -77.05
C MET A 1 -5.60 -17.23 -75.65
N ARG A 2 -5.10 -18.06 -74.76
CA ARG A 2 -5.69 -18.25 -73.38
C ARG A 2 -5.01 -17.28 -72.41
N ARG A 3 -5.79 -16.35 -71.85
CA ARG A 3 -5.29 -15.45 -70.81
C ARG A 3 -5.33 -16.15 -69.45
N LEU A 4 -4.18 -16.34 -68.83
CA LEU A 4 -4.04 -16.81 -67.47
C LEU A 4 -4.38 -15.64 -66.53
N LEU A 5 -5.45 -15.80 -65.76
CA LEU A 5 -5.78 -14.93 -64.62
C LEU A 5 -5.01 -15.45 -63.40
N VAL A 6 -4.05 -14.63 -62.87
CA VAL A 6 -3.36 -14.88 -61.62
C VAL A 6 -4.20 -14.29 -60.49
N PRO A 7 -4.61 -15.07 -59.48
CA PRO A 7 -5.34 -14.50 -58.34
C PRO A 7 -4.40 -13.73 -57.43
N LEU A 8 -4.71 -12.43 -57.16
CA LEU A 8 -4.07 -11.63 -56.14
C LEU A 8 -4.58 -12.08 -54.76
N VAL A 9 -3.71 -12.70 -53.97
CA VAL A 9 -4.01 -13.00 -52.57
C VAL A 9 -3.66 -11.75 -51.72
N PRO A 10 -4.62 -11.14 -51.00
CA PRO A 10 -4.31 -10.01 -50.14
C PRO A 10 -3.54 -10.48 -48.91
N LEU A 11 -2.33 -9.98 -48.75
CA LEU A 11 -1.51 -10.20 -47.56
C LEU A 11 -2.07 -9.37 -46.39
N LEU A 12 -2.80 -10.02 -45.47
CA LEU A 12 -3.31 -9.38 -44.26
C LEU A 12 -2.14 -9.18 -43.27
N VAL A 13 -1.57 -7.98 -43.21
CA VAL A 13 -0.57 -7.61 -42.22
C VAL A 13 -1.30 -7.38 -40.90
N LEU A 14 -1.26 -8.36 -39.98
CA LEU A 14 -1.67 -8.21 -38.61
C LEU A 14 -0.68 -7.27 -37.90
N LEU A 15 -1.03 -6.00 -37.78
CA LEU A 15 -0.34 -5.06 -36.90
C LEU A 15 -0.59 -5.52 -35.47
N ALA A 16 0.41 -6.15 -34.84
CA ALA A 16 0.42 -6.42 -33.43
C ALA A 16 0.46 -5.08 -32.67
N VAL A 17 -0.71 -4.59 -32.21
CA VAL A 17 -0.79 -3.44 -31.33
C VAL A 17 -0.09 -3.85 -30.02
N PRO A 18 1.00 -3.17 -29.61
CA PRO A 18 1.64 -3.47 -28.34
C PRO A 18 0.59 -3.25 -27.24
N ALA A 19 0.32 -4.27 -26.44
CA ALA A 19 -0.54 -4.17 -25.28
C ALA A 19 0.08 -3.08 -24.37
N THR A 20 -0.49 -1.87 -24.39
CA THR A 20 -0.10 -0.78 -23.51
C THR A 20 -0.39 -1.21 -22.10
N GLY A 21 0.62 -1.73 -21.41
CA GLY A 21 0.52 -2.14 -20.03
C GLY A 21 0.04 -0.97 -19.20
N HIS A 22 -1.03 -1.16 -18.43
CA HIS A 22 -1.59 -0.13 -17.56
C HIS A 22 -0.49 0.46 -16.67
N ALA A 23 -0.33 1.80 -16.69
CA ALA A 23 0.62 2.53 -15.91
C ALA A 23 0.06 2.79 -14.49
N TYR A 24 0.82 2.45 -13.46
CA TYR A 24 0.55 2.80 -12.08
C TYR A 24 1.73 3.62 -11.49
N THR A 25 1.46 4.42 -10.46
CA THR A 25 2.53 5.12 -9.74
C THR A 25 3.21 4.15 -8.78
N LEU A 26 4.54 4.02 -8.90
CA LEU A 26 5.37 3.24 -7.98
C LEU A 26 5.79 4.11 -6.80
N GLY A 27 5.59 3.62 -5.59
CA GLY A 27 5.97 4.26 -4.33
C GLY A 27 6.63 3.29 -3.37
N VAL A 28 7.05 3.83 -2.23
CA VAL A 28 7.58 3.08 -1.08
C VAL A 28 6.69 3.30 0.14
N SER A 29 6.49 2.27 0.96
CA SER A 29 5.96 2.38 2.32
C SER A 29 7.10 2.01 3.27
N ASP A 30 7.59 2.97 4.04
CA ASP A 30 8.70 2.79 4.99
C ASP A 30 8.54 3.80 6.12
N GLN A 31 9.01 3.47 7.32
CA GLN A 31 8.80 4.29 8.51
C GLN A 31 10.06 5.08 8.93
N GLN A 32 11.17 4.95 8.19
CA GLN A 32 12.44 5.60 8.53
C GLN A 32 12.68 6.82 7.63
N ALA A 33 12.90 8.00 8.22
CA ALA A 33 13.23 9.21 7.48
C ALA A 33 14.57 9.08 6.70
N SER A 34 15.52 8.31 7.23
CA SER A 34 16.81 8.01 6.58
C SER A 34 16.70 7.27 5.26
N THR A 35 15.54 6.68 4.97
CA THR A 35 15.24 6.09 3.64
C THR A 35 15.53 7.07 2.51
N PHE A 36 15.13 8.32 2.66
CA PHE A 36 15.17 9.32 1.57
C PHE A 36 16.55 9.91 1.33
N THR A 37 17.45 9.81 2.30
CA THR A 37 18.85 10.25 2.20
C THR A 37 19.81 9.11 1.85
N ASN A 38 19.32 7.87 1.83
CA ASN A 38 20.13 6.72 1.47
C ASN A 38 20.47 6.76 -0.04
N PRO A 39 21.76 6.64 -0.45
CA PRO A 39 22.15 6.70 -1.85
C PRO A 39 21.52 5.61 -2.73
N LEU A 40 21.09 4.50 -2.13
CA LEU A 40 20.36 3.45 -2.83
C LEU A 40 18.88 3.76 -3.08
N PHE A 41 18.34 4.84 -2.50
CA PHE A 41 16.93 5.19 -2.68
C PHE A 41 16.65 5.80 -4.06
N ALA A 42 17.40 6.81 -4.47
CA ALA A 42 17.20 7.54 -5.72
C ALA A 42 17.16 6.65 -6.98
N PRO A 43 18.03 5.61 -7.12
CA PRO A 43 17.99 4.71 -8.28
C PRO A 43 16.70 3.89 -8.43
N LEU A 44 15.89 3.73 -7.37
CA LEU A 44 14.60 3.02 -7.43
C LEU A 44 13.50 3.85 -8.11
N LYS A 45 13.70 5.17 -8.25
CA LYS A 45 12.80 6.09 -8.97
C LYS A 45 11.36 6.05 -8.46
N PHE A 46 11.17 5.92 -7.15
CA PHE A 46 9.88 6.07 -6.51
C PHE A 46 9.33 7.49 -6.73
N LYS A 47 8.01 7.61 -6.84
CA LYS A 47 7.29 8.87 -7.07
C LYS A 47 6.31 9.20 -5.93
N ALA A 48 6.14 8.30 -5.00
CA ALA A 48 5.28 8.46 -3.83
C ALA A 48 5.86 7.70 -2.64
N ALA A 49 5.56 8.20 -1.44
CA ALA A 49 5.95 7.55 -0.21
C ALA A 49 4.76 7.51 0.76
N ARG A 50 4.62 6.42 1.51
CA ARG A 50 3.56 6.21 2.48
C ARG A 50 4.14 6.11 3.89
N TYR A 51 3.56 6.89 4.78
CA TYR A 51 3.86 6.92 6.20
C TYR A 51 2.66 6.48 7.02
N ILE A 52 2.88 5.68 8.06
CA ILE A 52 1.86 5.28 9.03
C ILE A 52 2.13 6.05 10.31
N THR A 53 1.09 6.68 10.87
CA THR A 53 1.20 7.46 12.10
C THR A 53 -0.05 7.31 12.96
N PRO A 54 0.04 7.41 14.30
CA PRO A 54 -1.15 7.38 15.13
C PRO A 54 -2.09 8.54 14.81
N TYR A 55 -3.41 8.31 14.94
CA TYR A 55 -4.41 9.36 14.68
C TYR A 55 -4.25 10.58 15.62
N ASP A 56 -3.67 10.37 16.79
CA ASP A 56 -3.39 11.37 17.84
C ASP A 56 -1.90 11.74 17.90
N VAL A 57 -1.21 11.71 16.77
CA VAL A 57 0.23 12.02 16.63
C VAL A 57 0.61 13.38 17.24
N MET A 58 -0.31 14.35 17.19
CA MET A 58 -0.08 15.69 17.72
C MET A 58 -0.01 15.74 19.25
N ASP A 59 -0.52 14.72 19.94
CA ASP A 59 -0.50 14.60 21.40
C ASP A 59 0.66 13.71 21.92
N SER A 60 1.55 13.27 21.03
CA SER A 60 2.75 12.47 21.34
C SER A 60 4.00 13.17 20.79
N PRO A 61 4.83 13.79 21.64
CA PRO A 61 6.03 14.52 21.18
C PRO A 61 6.98 13.66 20.32
N SER A 62 7.17 12.38 20.67
CA SER A 62 8.04 11.46 19.94
C SER A 62 7.46 11.10 18.57
N ASP A 63 6.15 10.79 18.48
CA ASP A 63 5.51 10.49 17.20
C ASP A 63 5.44 11.74 16.32
N LEU A 64 5.20 12.93 16.89
CA LEU A 64 5.21 14.20 16.17
C LEU A 64 6.59 14.48 15.59
N ALA A 65 7.65 14.35 16.37
CA ALA A 65 9.03 14.54 15.90
C ALA A 65 9.37 13.56 14.77
N ALA A 66 8.98 12.30 14.91
CA ALA A 66 9.16 11.28 13.87
C ALA A 66 8.38 11.64 12.57
N ALA A 67 7.12 12.09 12.71
CA ALA A 67 6.30 12.50 11.57
C ALA A 67 6.89 13.73 10.86
N GLN A 68 7.37 14.73 11.61
CA GLN A 68 8.03 15.92 11.05
C GLN A 68 9.29 15.55 10.28
N ALA A 69 10.16 14.74 10.87
CA ALA A 69 11.39 14.28 10.22
C ALA A 69 11.09 13.49 8.94
N TRP A 70 10.14 12.55 9.01
CA TRP A 70 9.82 11.69 7.88
C TRP A 70 9.15 12.45 6.73
N ILE A 71 8.12 13.25 7.03
CA ILE A 71 7.38 14.03 6.01
C ILE A 71 8.32 15.04 5.36
N GLY A 72 9.15 15.73 6.15
CA GLY A 72 10.14 16.68 5.63
C GLY A 72 11.15 16.01 4.70
N ALA A 73 11.71 14.86 5.10
CA ALA A 73 12.67 14.12 4.27
C ALA A 73 12.03 13.59 2.97
N ALA A 74 10.81 13.07 3.05
CA ALA A 74 10.09 12.59 1.87
C ALA A 74 9.79 13.72 0.87
N GLN A 75 9.37 14.89 1.36
CA GLN A 75 9.10 16.06 0.54
C GLN A 75 10.39 16.63 -0.08
N ALA A 76 11.49 16.70 0.67
CA ALA A 76 12.80 17.08 0.16
C ALA A 76 13.28 16.13 -0.96
N ALA A 77 12.91 14.85 -0.88
CA ALA A 77 13.16 13.87 -1.94
C ALA A 77 12.08 13.87 -3.05
N HIS A 78 11.26 14.91 -3.14
CA HIS A 78 10.20 15.10 -4.15
C HIS A 78 9.18 13.95 -4.20
N GLN A 79 8.89 13.31 -3.06
CA GLN A 79 7.89 12.25 -2.98
C GLN A 79 6.48 12.85 -2.75
N ARG A 80 5.48 12.28 -3.41
CA ARG A 80 4.07 12.50 -3.04
C ARG A 80 3.78 11.72 -1.76
N VAL A 81 3.42 12.43 -0.71
CA VAL A 81 3.26 11.84 0.63
C VAL A 81 1.82 11.38 0.85
N LEU A 82 1.63 10.08 1.09
CA LEU A 82 0.40 9.48 1.61
C LEU A 82 0.59 9.21 3.11
N VAL A 83 -0.22 9.84 3.95
CA VAL A 83 -0.26 9.54 5.39
C VAL A 83 -1.43 8.62 5.69
N ALA A 84 -1.17 7.51 6.36
CA ALA A 84 -2.16 6.57 6.86
C ALA A 84 -2.23 6.68 8.38
N PHE A 85 -3.41 7.04 8.91
CA PHE A 85 -3.62 7.04 10.35
C PHE A 85 -3.80 5.62 10.89
N GLU A 86 -3.43 5.41 12.14
CA GLU A 86 -3.69 4.16 12.85
C GLU A 86 -4.01 4.39 14.34
N ARG A 87 -4.06 3.32 15.12
CA ARG A 87 -4.28 3.37 16.57
C ARG A 87 -3.26 4.26 17.27
N SER A 88 -3.62 4.73 18.46
CA SER A 88 -2.69 5.46 19.33
C SER A 88 -1.47 4.61 19.69
N HIS A 89 -0.30 5.26 19.79
CA HIS A 89 0.93 4.66 20.34
C HIS A 89 1.12 5.00 21.82
N ARG A 90 0.29 5.88 22.36
CA ARG A 90 0.37 6.30 23.76
C ARG A 90 0.03 5.14 24.69
N ALA A 91 0.83 4.95 25.73
CA ALA A 91 0.64 3.89 26.72
C ALA A 91 -0.80 3.87 27.26
N GLY A 92 -1.41 2.70 27.28
CA GLY A 92 -2.78 2.49 27.73
C GLY A 92 -3.87 2.92 26.75
N ARG A 93 -3.51 3.49 25.59
CA ARG A 93 -4.47 3.90 24.55
C ARG A 93 -4.42 3.08 23.26
N GLU A 94 -3.58 2.07 23.20
CA GLU A 94 -3.34 1.27 21.99
C GLU A 94 -4.61 0.54 21.49
N ARG A 95 -5.55 0.27 22.42
CA ARG A 95 -6.86 -0.36 22.10
C ARG A 95 -8.00 0.63 22.09
N HIS A 96 -7.75 1.92 22.34
CA HIS A 96 -8.79 2.94 22.36
C HIS A 96 -9.32 3.16 20.96
N LEU A 97 -10.65 3.02 20.79
CA LEU A 97 -11.37 3.40 19.59
C LEU A 97 -11.88 4.83 19.75
N PRO A 98 -11.28 5.85 19.11
CA PRO A 98 -11.69 7.23 19.33
C PRO A 98 -13.15 7.46 18.96
N SER A 99 -13.82 8.40 19.63
CA SER A 99 -15.08 8.94 19.15
C SER A 99 -14.87 9.64 17.81
N VAL A 100 -15.94 9.86 17.04
CA VAL A 100 -15.83 10.58 15.76
C VAL A 100 -15.37 12.03 15.98
N ALA A 101 -15.82 12.65 17.06
CA ALA A 101 -15.43 14.01 17.46
C ALA A 101 -13.93 14.07 17.83
N GLU A 102 -13.46 13.11 18.63
CA GLU A 102 -12.05 12.98 18.99
C GLU A 102 -11.18 12.79 17.76
N TYR A 103 -11.50 11.80 16.91
CA TYR A 103 -10.76 11.54 15.67
C TYR A 103 -10.71 12.79 14.79
N LYS A 104 -11.86 13.46 14.58
CA LYS A 104 -11.93 14.69 13.77
C LYS A 104 -11.06 15.82 14.36
N ARG A 105 -11.07 16.00 15.68
CA ARG A 105 -10.23 17.00 16.36
C ARG A 105 -8.74 16.73 16.09
N GLU A 106 -8.29 15.49 16.27
CA GLU A 106 -6.88 15.15 16.12
C GLU A 106 -6.38 15.27 14.68
N ILE A 107 -7.15 14.78 13.70
CA ILE A 107 -6.77 14.95 12.30
C ILE A 107 -6.87 16.42 11.82
N THR A 108 -7.64 17.26 12.50
CA THR A 108 -7.65 18.71 12.25
C THR A 108 -6.35 19.36 12.69
N LYS A 109 -5.87 19.03 13.91
CA LYS A 109 -4.54 19.46 14.39
C LYS A 109 -3.45 19.02 13.39
N PHE A 110 -3.48 17.76 12.96
CA PHE A 110 -2.53 17.25 11.98
C PHE A 110 -2.58 18.03 10.66
N HIS A 111 -3.76 18.30 10.12
CA HIS A 111 -3.91 19.04 8.88
C HIS A 111 -3.40 20.48 8.97
N GLN A 112 -3.55 21.11 10.13
CA GLN A 112 -3.01 22.46 10.42
C GLN A 112 -1.48 22.43 10.47
N ALA A 113 -0.88 21.42 11.11
CA ALA A 113 0.56 21.27 11.21
C ALA A 113 1.24 20.85 9.90
N PHE A 114 0.55 20.06 9.06
CA PHE A 114 1.07 19.51 7.80
C PHE A 114 0.17 19.87 6.60
N PRO A 115 -0.01 21.15 6.26
CA PRO A 115 -0.94 21.60 5.21
C PRO A 115 -0.54 21.14 3.80
N THR A 116 0.71 20.76 3.62
CA THR A 116 1.26 20.22 2.35
C THR A 116 0.93 18.76 2.10
N VAL A 117 0.51 18.00 3.14
CA VAL A 117 0.08 16.62 2.99
C VAL A 117 -1.33 16.58 2.37
N LYS A 118 -1.41 16.12 1.12
CA LYS A 118 -2.66 16.10 0.34
C LYS A 118 -3.24 14.70 0.13
N GLU A 119 -2.55 13.65 0.56
CA GLU A 119 -3.02 12.28 0.38
C GLU A 119 -3.15 11.60 1.74
N ILE A 120 -4.35 11.14 2.06
CA ILE A 120 -4.71 10.61 3.38
C ILE A 120 -5.36 9.24 3.23
N SER A 121 -4.88 8.25 3.97
CA SER A 121 -5.59 7.00 4.26
C SER A 121 -6.27 7.12 5.62
N VAL A 122 -7.58 6.86 5.65
CA VAL A 122 -8.42 7.09 6.85
C VAL A 122 -7.92 6.28 8.05
N TRP A 123 -7.53 5.03 7.82
CA TRP A 123 -7.01 4.16 8.85
C TRP A 123 -6.26 2.97 8.25
N ASN A 124 -5.10 2.63 8.79
CA ASN A 124 -4.25 1.51 8.36
C ASN A 124 -4.85 0.17 8.80
N GLU A 125 -4.90 -0.82 7.90
CA GLU A 125 -5.27 -2.22 8.17
C GLU A 125 -6.49 -2.38 9.08
N VAL A 126 -7.58 -1.72 8.73
CA VAL A 126 -8.80 -1.62 9.56
C VAL A 126 -9.36 -2.97 10.03
N ASN A 127 -9.09 -4.03 9.29
CA ASN A 127 -9.59 -5.38 9.53
C ASN A 127 -8.62 -6.29 10.28
N ARG A 128 -7.42 -5.82 10.67
CA ARG A 128 -6.50 -6.60 11.49
C ARG A 128 -7.02 -6.71 12.92
N CYS A 129 -7.72 -7.81 13.22
CA CYS A 129 -8.39 -8.02 14.49
C CYS A 129 -7.49 -8.63 15.56
N GLN A 130 -6.50 -9.40 15.15
CA GLN A 130 -5.56 -10.07 16.05
C GLN A 130 -4.21 -9.37 16.03
N SER A 131 -3.53 -9.41 17.16
CA SER A 131 -2.11 -9.06 17.20
C SER A 131 -1.32 -10.09 16.39
N ALA A 132 -0.46 -9.60 15.50
CA ALA A 132 0.51 -10.43 14.80
C ALA A 132 1.88 -10.11 15.37
N SER A 133 2.51 -11.09 16.03
CA SER A 133 3.83 -10.89 16.65
C SER A 133 3.81 -9.70 17.65
N ARG A 134 4.64 -8.69 17.47
CA ARG A 134 4.69 -7.48 18.31
C ARG A 134 3.71 -6.38 17.88
N VAL A 135 2.94 -6.59 16.82
CA VAL A 135 2.01 -5.59 16.29
C VAL A 135 0.60 -5.85 16.80
N ALA A 136 0.07 -4.99 17.64
CA ALA A 136 -1.29 -5.09 18.19
C ALA A 136 -2.36 -5.03 17.09
N GLY A 137 -3.49 -5.69 17.32
CA GLY A 137 -4.67 -5.57 16.46
C GLY A 137 -5.22 -4.14 16.45
N GLN A 138 -5.98 -3.80 15.43
CA GLN A 138 -6.58 -2.47 15.28
C GLN A 138 -7.90 -2.37 16.07
N PRO A 139 -8.13 -1.28 16.83
CA PRO A 139 -9.39 -1.07 17.55
C PRO A 139 -10.59 -0.89 16.60
N THR A 140 -10.33 -0.57 15.35
CA THR A 140 -11.32 -0.44 14.28
C THR A 140 -11.82 -1.77 13.72
N CYS A 141 -11.22 -2.89 14.13
CA CYS A 141 -11.66 -4.20 13.68
C CYS A 141 -13.15 -4.43 13.91
N ARG A 142 -13.89 -4.81 12.85
CA ARG A 142 -15.34 -5.00 12.83
C ARG A 142 -16.15 -3.75 13.22
N LYS A 143 -15.60 -2.55 13.00
CA LYS A 143 -16.26 -1.27 13.29
C LYS A 143 -16.54 -0.46 12.01
N GLU A 144 -17.08 -1.11 10.98
CA GLU A 144 -17.19 -0.56 9.64
C GLU A 144 -18.06 0.72 9.59
N GLN A 145 -19.08 0.83 10.43
CA GLN A 145 -19.89 2.06 10.57
C GLN A 145 -19.06 3.22 11.15
N ARG A 146 -18.24 2.94 12.19
CA ARG A 146 -17.34 3.94 12.77
C ARG A 146 -16.28 4.39 11.74
N LEU A 147 -15.71 3.47 10.98
CA LEU A 147 -14.77 3.76 9.88
C LEU A 147 -15.39 4.65 8.80
N ALA A 148 -16.65 4.39 8.43
CA ALA A 148 -17.36 5.24 7.49
C ALA A 148 -17.59 6.66 8.04
N SER A 149 -17.79 6.79 9.36
CA SER A 149 -17.86 8.10 10.02
C SER A 149 -16.51 8.82 10.04
N TYR A 150 -15.39 8.09 10.26
CA TYR A 150 -14.06 8.65 10.14
C TYR A 150 -13.76 9.10 8.71
N PHE A 151 -14.13 8.31 7.70
CA PHE A 151 -14.00 8.73 6.31
C PHE A 151 -14.76 10.04 6.02
N LYS A 152 -15.98 10.18 6.54
CA LYS A 152 -16.75 11.44 6.41
C LYS A 152 -16.04 12.60 7.13
N ALA A 153 -15.47 12.36 8.31
CA ALA A 153 -14.70 13.37 9.06
C ALA A 153 -13.45 13.81 8.28
N VAL A 154 -12.66 12.85 7.73
CA VAL A 154 -11.49 13.17 6.87
C VAL A 154 -11.91 14.06 5.69
N ARG A 155 -13.00 13.73 5.00
CA ARG A 155 -13.53 14.56 3.90
C ARG A 155 -13.97 15.96 4.32
N GLN A 156 -14.38 16.15 5.58
CA GLN A 156 -14.72 17.48 6.11
C GLN A 156 -13.50 18.30 6.47
N VAL A 157 -12.42 17.68 6.90
CA VAL A 157 -11.16 18.34 7.30
C VAL A 157 -10.30 18.63 6.07
N PHE A 158 -10.04 17.63 5.25
CA PHE A 158 -9.15 17.72 4.08
C PHE A 158 -9.95 18.12 2.82
N LYS A 159 -10.34 19.38 2.72
CA LYS A 159 -11.17 19.93 1.61
C LYS A 159 -10.38 20.58 0.49
N SER A 160 -9.08 20.81 0.68
CA SER A 160 -8.24 21.54 -0.27
C SER A 160 -8.23 20.89 -1.65
N PRO A 161 -8.21 21.67 -2.74
CA PRO A 161 -8.01 21.12 -4.08
C PRO A 161 -6.79 20.20 -4.17
N GLY A 162 -6.89 19.14 -4.94
CA GLY A 162 -5.83 18.12 -5.09
C GLY A 162 -5.77 17.08 -3.96
N THR A 163 -6.62 17.19 -2.93
CA THR A 163 -6.68 16.17 -1.87
C THR A 163 -7.21 14.85 -2.41
N THR A 164 -6.53 13.78 -2.03
CA THR A 164 -6.92 12.41 -2.36
C THR A 164 -7.08 11.59 -1.08
N ILE A 165 -8.21 10.87 -0.95
CA ILE A 165 -8.51 10.09 0.25
C ILE A 165 -8.66 8.62 -0.10
N VAL A 166 -7.80 7.78 0.49
CA VAL A 166 -7.98 6.34 0.56
C VAL A 166 -9.03 6.06 1.63
N ALA A 167 -10.23 5.69 1.19
CA ALA A 167 -11.40 5.64 2.04
C ALA A 167 -11.38 4.47 3.04
N LEU A 168 -10.77 3.38 2.66
CA LEU A 168 -10.63 2.16 3.45
C LEU A 168 -9.29 1.53 3.09
N ASP A 169 -8.54 1.03 4.06
CA ASP A 169 -7.26 0.36 3.86
C ASP A 169 -7.29 -1.01 4.57
N VAL A 170 -7.18 -2.10 3.82
CA VAL A 170 -7.42 -3.46 4.31
C VAL A 170 -6.25 -4.40 4.03
N LEU A 171 -6.02 -5.30 4.99
CA LEU A 171 -5.10 -6.42 4.87
C LEU A 171 -5.80 -7.61 4.20
N ASP A 172 -5.10 -8.38 3.37
CA ASP A 172 -5.55 -9.66 2.85
C ASP A 172 -5.44 -10.77 3.93
N GLU A 173 -6.42 -10.81 4.83
CA GLU A 173 -6.47 -11.83 5.87
C GLU A 173 -6.36 -13.26 5.30
N GLN A 174 -5.96 -14.21 6.14
CA GLN A 174 -5.89 -15.63 5.78
C GLN A 174 -7.20 -16.10 5.13
N ASN A 175 -8.34 -15.69 5.66
CA ASN A 175 -9.65 -15.86 5.04
C ASN A 175 -10.09 -14.56 4.34
N VAL A 176 -9.85 -14.44 3.05
CA VAL A 176 -10.22 -13.27 2.24
C VAL A 176 -11.73 -12.95 2.25
N ALA A 177 -12.60 -13.89 2.59
CA ALA A 177 -14.03 -13.62 2.73
C ALA A 177 -14.31 -12.63 3.85
N LYS A 178 -13.51 -12.62 4.92
CA LYS A 178 -13.60 -11.61 5.99
C LYS A 178 -13.24 -10.22 5.47
N THR A 179 -12.14 -10.09 4.74
CA THR A 179 -11.75 -8.83 4.07
C THR A 179 -12.87 -8.31 3.16
N ILE A 180 -13.45 -9.18 2.33
CA ILE A 180 -14.57 -8.83 1.44
C ILE A 180 -15.81 -8.40 2.24
N SER A 181 -16.11 -9.06 3.35
CA SER A 181 -17.21 -8.69 4.24
C SER A 181 -17.01 -7.27 4.80
N THR A 182 -15.81 -6.96 5.30
CA THR A 182 -15.44 -5.61 5.76
C THR A 182 -15.63 -4.57 4.66
N ILE A 183 -15.13 -4.81 3.45
CA ILE A 183 -15.28 -3.90 2.30
C ILE A 183 -16.77 -3.63 2.01
N ARG A 184 -17.59 -4.68 1.92
CA ARG A 184 -19.02 -4.57 1.60
C ARG A 184 -19.79 -3.83 2.68
N LYS A 185 -19.55 -4.13 3.96
CA LYS A 185 -20.19 -3.44 5.10
C LYS A 185 -19.79 -1.97 5.14
N PHE A 186 -18.48 -1.66 5.04
CA PHE A 186 -18.01 -0.28 4.98
C PHE A 186 -18.70 0.50 3.84
N LYS A 187 -18.77 -0.08 2.65
CA LYS A 187 -19.34 0.58 1.47
C LYS A 187 -20.79 0.99 1.67
N ARG A 188 -21.57 0.18 2.40
CA ARG A 188 -22.98 0.52 2.72
C ARG A 188 -23.10 1.81 3.55
N PHE A 189 -22.18 2.02 4.51
CA PHE A 189 -22.19 3.20 5.38
C PHE A 189 -21.46 4.41 4.79
N ALA A 190 -20.43 4.19 3.97
CA ALA A 190 -19.62 5.27 3.40
C ALA A 190 -20.23 5.91 2.16
N GLY A 191 -21.04 5.17 1.40
CA GLY A 191 -21.71 5.64 0.20
C GLY A 191 -20.80 5.77 -1.03
N SER A 192 -21.28 6.45 -2.06
CA SER A 192 -20.64 6.56 -3.38
C SER A 192 -19.32 7.35 -3.38
N LYS A 193 -19.15 8.25 -2.43
CA LYS A 193 -17.93 9.10 -2.33
C LYS A 193 -16.67 8.33 -1.92
N ALA A 194 -16.79 7.10 -1.40
CA ALA A 194 -15.67 6.21 -1.14
C ALA A 194 -15.22 5.55 -2.46
N THR A 195 -14.22 6.16 -3.12
CA THR A 195 -13.79 5.80 -4.48
C THR A 195 -12.45 5.07 -4.54
N ILE A 196 -11.60 5.19 -3.51
CA ILE A 196 -10.28 4.56 -3.46
C ILE A 196 -10.21 3.59 -2.28
N LEU A 197 -9.82 2.35 -2.58
CA LEU A 197 -9.49 1.30 -1.62
C LEU A 197 -7.97 1.14 -1.53
N GLY A 198 -7.42 1.16 -0.33
CA GLY A 198 -6.10 0.66 -0.01
C GLY A 198 -6.14 -0.85 0.22
N PHE A 199 -5.17 -1.56 -0.26
CA PHE A 199 -5.13 -3.01 -0.15
C PHE A 199 -3.70 -3.53 0.02
N HIS A 200 -3.47 -4.29 1.10
CA HIS A 200 -2.22 -4.98 1.40
C HIS A 200 -2.33 -6.43 0.95
N ASN A 201 -1.82 -6.75 -0.25
CA ASN A 201 -1.99 -8.06 -0.87
C ASN A 201 -0.79 -9.00 -0.66
N TYR A 202 -0.24 -9.03 0.54
CA TYR A 202 0.92 -9.86 0.88
C TYR A 202 0.74 -11.35 0.60
N SER A 203 -0.45 -11.89 0.85
CA SER A 203 -0.70 -13.33 0.65
C SER A 203 -0.56 -13.74 -0.81
N ASP A 204 -1.20 -13.00 -1.73
CA ASP A 204 -1.08 -13.33 -3.16
C ASP A 204 0.36 -13.12 -3.64
N THR A 205 0.99 -12.00 -3.27
CA THR A 205 2.37 -11.68 -3.63
C THR A 205 3.35 -12.78 -3.21
N ASN A 206 3.28 -13.24 -1.96
CA ASN A 206 4.27 -14.17 -1.40
C ASN A 206 3.92 -15.65 -1.57
N ARG A 207 2.68 -15.96 -1.94
CA ARG A 207 2.22 -17.31 -2.28
C ARG A 207 2.10 -17.54 -3.79
N PHE A 208 2.50 -16.56 -4.60
CA PHE A 208 2.45 -16.60 -6.06
C PHE A 208 1.05 -16.90 -6.58
N SER A 209 0.05 -16.16 -6.09
CA SER A 209 -1.36 -16.31 -6.43
C SER A 209 -1.96 -14.98 -6.91
N THR A 210 -3.09 -15.03 -7.58
CA THR A 210 -3.88 -13.87 -8.01
C THR A 210 -5.28 -13.87 -7.41
N THR A 211 -5.62 -14.92 -6.68
CA THR A 211 -7.01 -15.24 -6.28
C THR A 211 -7.59 -14.21 -5.33
N ARG A 212 -6.86 -13.82 -4.29
CA ARG A 212 -7.35 -12.85 -3.30
C ARG A 212 -7.50 -11.46 -3.92
N THR A 213 -6.48 -11.04 -4.67
CA THR A 213 -6.49 -9.74 -5.37
C THR A 213 -7.68 -9.64 -6.32
N ARG A 214 -7.95 -10.67 -7.14
CA ARG A 214 -9.13 -10.70 -8.01
C ARG A 214 -10.45 -10.62 -7.26
N ARG A 215 -10.57 -11.33 -6.13
CA ARG A 215 -11.79 -11.32 -5.29
C ARG A 215 -12.02 -9.95 -4.64
N VAL A 216 -10.96 -9.28 -4.17
CA VAL A 216 -11.04 -7.91 -3.62
C VAL A 216 -11.43 -6.91 -4.71
N LEU A 217 -10.82 -7.00 -5.90
CA LEU A 217 -11.21 -6.20 -7.05
C LEU A 217 -12.69 -6.40 -7.46
N GLY A 218 -13.21 -7.62 -7.33
CA GLY A 218 -14.64 -7.92 -7.54
C GLY A 218 -15.56 -7.28 -6.50
N ALA A 219 -15.08 -7.12 -5.26
CA ALA A 219 -15.86 -6.51 -4.17
C ALA A 219 -15.82 -4.96 -4.16
N TRP A 220 -14.84 -4.36 -4.82
CA TRP A 220 -14.67 -2.90 -4.92
C TRP A 220 -14.64 -2.44 -6.38
N ARG A 221 -15.57 -1.57 -6.76
CA ARG A 221 -15.68 -1.08 -8.15
C ARG A 221 -14.83 0.16 -8.47
N GLY A 222 -14.33 0.86 -7.43
CA GLY A 222 -13.50 2.06 -7.57
C GLY A 222 -12.02 1.76 -7.84
N LYS A 223 -11.20 2.79 -7.71
CA LYS A 223 -9.74 2.70 -7.78
C LYS A 223 -9.19 1.86 -6.62
N VAL A 224 -8.10 1.16 -6.87
CA VAL A 224 -7.38 0.39 -5.84
C VAL A 224 -5.93 0.87 -5.81
N TRP A 225 -5.43 1.13 -4.63
CA TRP A 225 -4.02 1.35 -4.38
C TRP A 225 -3.50 0.15 -3.57
N LEU A 226 -2.46 -0.48 -4.05
CA LEU A 226 -1.71 -1.43 -3.24
C LEU A 226 -0.86 -0.61 -2.27
N THR A 227 -1.49 -0.18 -1.19
CA THR A 227 -0.94 0.78 -0.23
C THR A 227 0.22 0.21 0.57
N GLU A 228 0.29 -1.11 0.63
CA GLU A 228 1.41 -1.81 1.24
C GLU A 228 1.48 -3.24 0.68
N THR A 229 2.63 -3.60 0.11
CA THR A 229 2.91 -4.95 -0.38
C THR A 229 4.39 -5.12 -0.61
N GLY A 230 4.88 -6.34 -0.57
CA GLY A 230 6.32 -6.60 -0.74
C GLY A 230 6.68 -8.07 -0.72
N GLY A 231 7.90 -8.37 -1.09
CA GLY A 231 8.49 -9.69 -0.96
C GLY A 231 8.96 -9.92 0.47
N LEU A 232 8.28 -10.79 1.20
CA LEU A 232 8.64 -11.13 2.57
C LEU A 232 9.96 -11.91 2.62
N VAL A 233 10.98 -11.33 3.20
CA VAL A 233 12.22 -12.03 3.52
C VAL A 233 11.99 -13.01 4.67
N LYS A 234 11.20 -12.59 5.68
CA LYS A 234 10.80 -13.40 6.83
C LYS A 234 9.39 -13.02 7.28
N LEU A 235 8.56 -13.98 7.67
CA LEU A 235 7.34 -13.76 8.45
C LEU A 235 7.11 -14.97 9.37
N GLY A 236 7.63 -14.89 10.57
CA GLY A 236 7.56 -15.94 11.56
C GLY A 236 7.90 -17.32 10.97
N ARG A 237 7.10 -18.34 11.34
CA ARG A 237 7.23 -19.70 10.78
C ARG A 237 6.62 -19.85 9.38
N SER A 238 5.68 -18.96 8.99
CA SER A 238 4.97 -19.05 7.70
C SER A 238 5.87 -18.79 6.50
N PHE A 239 6.86 -17.92 6.67
CA PHE A 239 7.86 -17.60 5.66
C PHE A 239 9.24 -17.54 6.32
N PRO A 240 9.98 -18.67 6.39
CA PRO A 240 11.36 -18.69 6.85
C PRO A 240 12.22 -17.73 6.03
N ARG A 241 13.33 -17.24 6.62
CA ARG A 241 14.18 -16.23 5.97
C ARG A 241 14.67 -16.71 4.60
N SER A 242 14.37 -15.91 3.55
CA SER A 242 14.81 -16.15 2.18
C SER A 242 14.70 -14.90 1.33
N THR A 243 15.86 -14.32 0.98
CA THR A 243 15.94 -13.13 0.11
C THR A 243 15.65 -13.48 -1.35
N SER A 244 15.98 -14.71 -1.80
CA SER A 244 15.70 -15.18 -3.16
C SER A 244 14.20 -15.39 -3.39
N ARG A 245 13.47 -15.98 -2.43
CA ARG A 245 12.01 -16.09 -2.47
C ARG A 245 11.36 -14.70 -2.46
N ALA A 246 11.84 -13.79 -1.61
CA ALA A 246 11.34 -12.42 -1.56
C ALA A 246 11.51 -11.69 -2.91
N ALA A 247 12.64 -11.87 -3.59
CA ALA A 247 12.87 -11.31 -4.92
C ALA A 247 11.90 -11.88 -5.97
N LYS A 248 11.61 -13.18 -5.94
CA LYS A 248 10.59 -13.80 -6.81
C LYS A 248 9.20 -13.23 -6.52
N ALA A 249 8.85 -13.07 -5.24
CA ALA A 249 7.57 -12.49 -4.80
C ALA A 249 7.41 -11.03 -5.28
N LEU A 250 8.46 -10.20 -5.22
CA LEU A 250 8.44 -8.86 -5.81
C LEU A 250 8.14 -8.88 -7.31
N GLY A 251 8.61 -9.88 -8.05
CA GLY A 251 8.26 -10.06 -9.44
C GLY A 251 6.75 -10.32 -9.63
N CYS A 252 6.15 -11.20 -8.82
CA CYS A 252 4.70 -11.43 -8.80
C CYS A 252 3.92 -10.17 -8.38
N MET A 253 4.40 -9.40 -7.41
CA MET A 253 3.82 -8.11 -7.02
C MET A 253 3.66 -7.17 -8.20
N PHE A 254 4.67 -7.04 -9.06
CA PHE A 254 4.58 -6.21 -10.27
C PHE A 254 3.57 -6.75 -11.28
N THR A 255 3.44 -8.06 -11.41
CA THR A 255 2.42 -8.70 -12.25
C THR A 255 1.02 -8.41 -11.72
N LEU A 256 0.81 -8.54 -10.40
CA LEU A 256 -0.47 -8.19 -9.76
C LEU A 256 -0.82 -6.71 -9.97
N ALA A 257 0.14 -5.80 -9.82
CA ALA A 257 -0.08 -4.38 -10.04
C ALA A 257 -0.51 -4.06 -11.48
N LYS A 258 0.01 -4.79 -12.46
CA LYS A 258 -0.34 -4.64 -13.89
C LYS A 258 -1.62 -5.35 -14.29
N SER A 259 -2.16 -6.23 -13.46
CA SER A 259 -3.27 -7.14 -13.82
C SER A 259 -4.62 -6.46 -14.02
N ASN A 260 -4.78 -5.21 -13.55
CA ASN A 260 -6.06 -4.50 -13.62
C ASN A 260 -5.86 -2.98 -13.62
N SER A 261 -6.49 -2.29 -14.56
CA SER A 261 -6.37 -0.83 -14.74
C SER A 261 -6.86 0.00 -13.55
N ARG A 262 -7.68 -0.57 -12.67
CA ARG A 262 -8.10 0.09 -11.44
C ARG A 262 -7.02 0.14 -10.37
N ILE A 263 -5.95 -0.68 -10.47
CA ILE A 263 -4.79 -0.59 -9.60
C ILE A 263 -3.92 0.57 -10.07
N GLN A 264 -4.00 1.71 -9.39
CA GLN A 264 -3.37 2.94 -9.84
C GLN A 264 -2.08 3.28 -9.10
N ARG A 265 -1.83 2.63 -7.96
CA ARG A 265 -0.59 2.80 -7.17
C ARG A 265 -0.13 1.48 -6.59
N LEU A 266 1.18 1.41 -6.40
CA LEU A 266 1.88 0.30 -5.78
C LEU A 266 2.93 0.87 -4.82
N TYR A 267 2.80 0.61 -3.51
CA TYR A 267 3.78 0.98 -2.50
C TYR A 267 4.52 -0.28 -2.04
N VAL A 268 5.82 -0.31 -2.32
CA VAL A 268 6.69 -1.41 -1.90
C VAL A 268 6.99 -1.27 -0.42
N TYR A 269 6.67 -2.26 0.37
CA TYR A 269 7.06 -2.39 1.77
C TYR A 269 8.13 -3.47 1.89
N GLN A 270 9.36 -3.15 2.32
CA GLN A 270 9.87 -1.83 2.67
C GLN A 270 11.30 -1.67 2.11
N PHE A 271 11.86 -0.47 2.19
CA PHE A 271 13.23 -0.22 1.76
C PHE A 271 14.25 -0.74 2.78
N ASN A 272 14.09 -0.33 4.05
CA ASN A 272 14.99 -0.73 5.14
C ASN A 272 14.75 -2.18 5.59
N PRO A 273 15.77 -2.85 6.16
CA PRO A 273 15.58 -4.17 6.76
C PRO A 273 14.76 -4.07 8.06
N ALA A 274 14.39 -5.23 8.64
CA ALA A 274 13.92 -5.30 10.02
C ALA A 274 14.96 -4.68 10.97
N PHE A 275 14.50 -4.11 12.09
CA PHE A 275 15.38 -3.48 13.08
C PHE A 275 16.31 -4.49 13.75
N SER A 276 15.88 -5.76 13.86
CA SER A 276 16.66 -6.84 14.46
C SER A 276 16.53 -8.12 13.64
N ALA A 277 17.59 -8.93 13.66
CA ALA A 277 17.56 -10.29 13.08
C ALA A 277 16.52 -11.20 13.76
N SER A 278 16.18 -10.93 15.04
CA SER A 278 15.13 -11.64 15.78
C SER A 278 13.72 -11.26 15.38
N ASP A 279 13.51 -10.15 14.66
CA ASP A 279 12.18 -9.73 14.26
C ASP A 279 11.50 -10.80 13.39
N ASP A 280 10.21 -11.00 13.67
CA ASP A 280 9.39 -11.98 12.94
C ASP A 280 8.93 -11.49 11.57
N PHE A 281 9.16 -10.22 11.25
CA PHE A 281 8.80 -9.62 9.99
C PHE A 281 9.98 -8.87 9.35
N ASP A 282 10.32 -9.22 8.12
CA ASP A 282 11.34 -8.53 7.31
C ASP A 282 10.92 -8.57 5.83
N ALA A 283 10.81 -7.42 5.20
CA ALA A 283 10.53 -7.26 3.76
C ALA A 283 11.50 -6.28 3.09
N GLY A 284 12.62 -5.95 3.75
CA GLY A 284 13.59 -4.95 3.29
C GLY A 284 14.23 -5.26 1.96
N LEU A 285 14.53 -4.22 1.20
CA LEU A 285 15.28 -4.29 -0.07
C LEU A 285 16.79 -4.27 0.14
N ILE A 286 17.24 -3.81 1.31
CA ILE A 286 18.66 -3.77 1.70
C ILE A 286 18.90 -4.63 2.95
N ASN A 287 20.15 -5.01 3.16
CA ASN A 287 20.61 -5.69 4.35
C ASN A 287 20.92 -4.69 5.49
N PRO A 288 21.07 -5.14 6.75
CA PRO A 288 21.49 -4.27 7.85
C PRO A 288 22.82 -3.56 7.65
N ASP A 289 23.73 -4.15 6.88
CA ASP A 289 25.03 -3.55 6.48
C ASP A 289 24.90 -2.53 5.33
N GLY A 290 23.68 -2.25 4.86
CA GLY A 290 23.40 -1.35 3.76
C GLY A 290 23.56 -1.97 2.37
N SER A 291 24.02 -3.20 2.23
CA SER A 291 24.16 -3.86 0.93
C SER A 291 22.81 -4.23 0.30
N LYS A 292 22.76 -4.28 -1.03
CA LYS A 292 21.55 -4.62 -1.78
C LYS A 292 21.16 -6.09 -1.62
N ARG A 293 19.89 -6.38 -1.35
CA ARG A 293 19.33 -7.72 -1.49
C ARG A 293 18.90 -7.99 -2.94
N PRO A 294 18.73 -9.25 -3.38
CA PRO A 294 18.29 -9.59 -4.74
C PRO A 294 16.98 -8.89 -5.15
N GLY A 295 16.08 -8.63 -4.20
CA GLY A 295 14.83 -7.88 -4.42
C GLY A 295 15.03 -6.45 -4.88
N TYR A 296 16.12 -5.80 -4.51
CA TYR A 296 16.44 -4.44 -4.93
C TYR A 296 16.51 -4.33 -6.46
N ALA A 297 17.23 -5.23 -7.14
CA ALA A 297 17.35 -5.23 -8.59
C ALA A 297 16.01 -5.51 -9.29
N VAL A 298 15.11 -6.28 -8.67
CA VAL A 298 13.76 -6.52 -9.18
C VAL A 298 12.95 -5.22 -9.14
N VAL A 299 12.99 -4.49 -8.03
CA VAL A 299 12.26 -3.21 -7.87
C VAL A 299 12.86 -2.13 -8.79
N GLN A 300 14.18 -2.00 -8.84
CA GLN A 300 14.86 -1.04 -9.70
C GLN A 300 14.50 -1.23 -11.18
N GLY A 301 14.48 -2.47 -11.66
CA GLY A 301 14.11 -2.81 -13.04
C GLY A 301 12.61 -2.97 -13.26
N LYS A 302 11.76 -2.86 -12.23
CA LYS A 302 10.30 -3.11 -12.29
C LYS A 302 9.98 -4.45 -12.96
N LYS A 303 10.78 -5.48 -12.66
CA LYS A 303 10.78 -6.78 -13.34
C LYS A 303 9.59 -7.61 -12.90
N ALA A 304 8.52 -7.59 -13.70
CA ALA A 304 7.36 -8.48 -13.50
C ALA A 304 7.75 -9.94 -13.80
N ARG A 305 7.22 -10.86 -12.97
CA ARG A 305 7.39 -12.31 -13.13
C ARG A 305 6.06 -13.01 -12.89
N SER A 306 5.90 -14.21 -13.44
CA SER A 306 4.69 -15.01 -13.20
C SER A 306 4.36 -15.13 -11.71
N CYS A 307 3.07 -15.08 -11.39
CA CYS A 307 2.51 -15.44 -10.08
C CYS A 307 2.16 -16.94 -10.00
N HIS A 308 2.76 -17.75 -10.83
CA HIS A 308 2.64 -19.22 -10.74
C HIS A 308 3.97 -19.79 -10.23
N LYS A 309 3.87 -20.86 -9.40
CA LYS A 309 5.04 -21.59 -8.90
C LYS A 309 5.73 -22.34 -10.04
#